data_7872134c7c501ef0ee7a96260421f863
#
_entry.id   7872134c7c501ef0ee7a96260421f863
#
_cell.length_a   1.000
_cell.length_b   1.000
_cell.length_c   1.000
_cell.angle_alpha   90.00
_cell.angle_beta   90.00
_cell.angle_gamma   90.00
#
_symmetry.space_group_name_H-M   'P 1'
#
loop_
_entity.id
_entity.type
_entity.pdbx_description
1 polymer ?
#
loop_
_entity_poly.entity_id
_entity_poly.type
_entity_poly.pdbx_seq_one_letter_code
_entity_poly.pdbx_strand_id
1 'polypeptide(L)'
;MGKIFTQDLSRYSAKDSFARSLKIVIISSGATAVLLYRIQCFFYNHGCLLLAYATHRANLIFYGIDIVPGAQIGPGLRIEHPNGIVIGGKVRIGKNFTILQNVTLGTRHVDSANYDDQFPMIGDDVIIGCNSSVLGGVLVKNKSVIGAHSLVLKDVEEGSKVFGLHK
;
A
#
# COMPACT_ATOMS: atom_id res chain seq x y z
N MET A 1 -12.93 5.27 10.07
CA MET A 1 -12.11 4.05 10.10
C MET A 1 -12.92 2.79 9.77
N GLY A 2 -14.04 2.51 10.46
CA GLY A 2 -14.80 1.26 10.29
C GLY A 2 -15.23 0.94 8.85
N LYS A 3 -15.87 1.86 8.14
CA LYS A 3 -16.34 1.65 6.75
C LYS A 3 -15.20 1.34 5.77
N ILE A 4 -14.05 1.99 5.92
CA ILE A 4 -12.88 1.75 5.05
C ILE A 4 -12.34 0.34 5.30
N PHE A 5 -12.16 -0.04 6.57
CA PHE A 5 -11.65 -1.36 6.93
C PHE A 5 -12.60 -2.50 6.52
N THR A 6 -13.92 -2.30 6.58
CA THR A 6 -14.89 -3.28 6.05
C THR A 6 -14.69 -3.52 4.56
N GLN A 7 -14.41 -2.46 3.78
CA GLN A 7 -14.09 -2.60 2.35
C GLN A 7 -12.76 -3.33 2.13
N ASP A 8 -11.75 -3.09 2.97
CA ASP A 8 -10.49 -3.85 2.91
C ASP A 8 -10.75 -5.35 3.17
N LEU A 9 -11.53 -5.68 4.21
CA LEU A 9 -11.84 -7.07 4.56
C LEU A 9 -12.66 -7.79 3.47
N SER A 10 -13.54 -7.09 2.76
CA SER A 10 -14.31 -7.68 1.65
C SER A 10 -13.42 -8.21 0.52
N ARG A 11 -12.19 -7.70 0.40
CA ARG A 11 -11.19 -8.18 -0.56
C ARG A 11 -10.56 -9.53 -0.18
N TYR A 12 -10.72 -9.95 1.08
CA TYR A 12 -10.21 -11.25 1.58
C TYR A 12 -11.32 -12.31 1.69
N SER A 13 -12.60 -11.93 1.61
CA SER A 13 -13.74 -12.86 1.64
C SER A 13 -14.97 -12.26 1.00
N ALA A 14 -15.66 -13.09 0.20
CA ALA A 14 -16.89 -12.70 -0.50
C ALA A 14 -18.16 -12.68 0.39
N LYS A 15 -18.08 -13.01 1.68
CA LYS A 15 -19.26 -13.09 2.55
C LYS A 15 -19.07 -12.22 3.81
N ASP A 16 -19.98 -11.30 4.04
CA ASP A 16 -19.99 -10.40 5.19
C ASP A 16 -20.62 -11.06 6.43
N SER A 17 -19.78 -11.38 7.41
CA SER A 17 -20.20 -11.77 8.75
C SER A 17 -19.13 -11.32 9.75
N PHE A 18 -19.53 -10.76 10.89
CA PHE A 18 -18.61 -10.29 11.92
C PHE A 18 -17.64 -11.39 12.39
N ALA A 19 -18.17 -12.58 12.67
CA ALA A 19 -17.35 -13.73 13.10
C ALA A 19 -16.31 -14.13 12.02
N ARG A 20 -16.67 -14.02 10.75
CA ARG A 20 -15.76 -14.29 9.64
C ARG A 20 -14.72 -13.19 9.49
N SER A 21 -15.09 -11.93 9.63
CA SER A 21 -14.16 -10.81 9.61
C SER A 21 -13.10 -10.95 10.69
N LEU A 22 -13.49 -11.33 11.90
CA LEU A 22 -12.57 -11.62 12.99
C LEU A 22 -11.63 -12.79 12.66
N LYS A 23 -12.19 -13.89 12.10
CA LYS A 23 -11.40 -15.04 11.67
C LYS A 23 -10.38 -14.67 10.59
N ILE A 24 -10.76 -13.84 9.61
CA ILE A 24 -9.84 -13.36 8.56
C ILE A 24 -8.70 -12.56 9.16
N VAL A 25 -8.99 -11.62 10.06
CA VAL A 25 -7.95 -10.82 10.73
C VAL A 25 -6.98 -11.71 11.51
N ILE A 26 -7.44 -12.78 12.15
CA ILE A 26 -6.57 -13.68 12.92
C ILE A 26 -5.73 -14.57 11.99
N ILE A 27 -6.30 -15.06 10.89
CA ILE A 27 -5.63 -16.06 10.03
C ILE A 27 -4.78 -15.39 8.93
N SER A 28 -5.22 -14.26 8.38
CA SER A 28 -4.54 -13.58 7.29
C SER A 28 -3.59 -12.51 7.80
N SER A 29 -2.30 -12.76 7.68
CA SER A 29 -1.25 -11.78 8.00
C SER A 29 -1.42 -10.47 7.21
N GLY A 30 -1.83 -10.55 5.94
CA GLY A 30 -2.12 -9.37 5.12
C GLY A 30 -3.29 -8.54 5.67
N ALA A 31 -4.39 -9.19 6.10
CA ALA A 31 -5.53 -8.48 6.69
C ALA A 31 -5.17 -7.81 8.03
N THR A 32 -4.35 -8.47 8.86
CA THR A 32 -3.88 -7.89 10.12
C THR A 32 -2.95 -6.70 9.88
N ALA A 33 -2.04 -6.82 8.90
CA ALA A 33 -1.16 -5.72 8.51
C ALA A 33 -1.96 -4.50 7.99
N VAL A 34 -3.02 -4.72 7.21
CA VAL A 34 -3.95 -3.67 6.78
C VAL A 34 -4.66 -3.04 7.99
N LEU A 35 -5.12 -3.83 8.97
CA LEU A 35 -5.73 -3.29 10.19
C LEU A 35 -4.76 -2.39 10.95
N LEU A 36 -3.52 -2.81 11.16
CA LEU A 36 -2.49 -2.00 11.82
C LEU A 36 -2.24 -0.69 11.07
N TYR A 37 -2.15 -0.75 9.74
CA TYR A 37 -2.03 0.45 8.91
C TYR A 37 -3.24 1.39 9.09
N ARG A 38 -4.47 0.89 9.14
CA ARG A 38 -5.66 1.75 9.36
C ARG A 38 -5.68 2.37 10.76
N ILE A 39 -5.21 1.66 11.77
CA ILE A 39 -5.04 2.19 13.14
C ILE A 39 -3.96 3.28 13.15
N GLN A 40 -2.83 3.06 12.47
CA GLN A 40 -1.78 4.05 12.27
C GLN A 40 -2.34 5.34 11.65
N CYS A 41 -3.11 5.22 10.55
CA CYS A 41 -3.74 6.37 9.87
C CYS A 41 -4.72 7.11 10.81
N PHE A 42 -5.48 6.39 11.61
CA PHE A 42 -6.38 6.99 12.59
C PHE A 42 -5.61 7.88 13.57
N PHE A 43 -4.57 7.36 14.19
CA PHE A 43 -3.76 8.13 15.14
C PHE A 43 -3.03 9.31 14.46
N TYR A 44 -2.48 9.08 13.28
CA TYR A 44 -1.78 10.12 12.52
C TYR A 44 -2.71 11.31 12.21
N ASN A 45 -3.92 11.02 11.72
CA ASN A 45 -4.91 12.05 11.37
C ASN A 45 -5.49 12.81 12.58
N HIS A 46 -5.37 12.25 13.79
CA HIS A 46 -5.77 12.91 15.04
C HIS A 46 -4.59 13.57 15.78
N GLY A 47 -3.42 13.68 15.14
CA GLY A 47 -2.24 14.30 15.73
C GLY A 47 -1.52 13.45 16.81
N CYS A 48 -1.98 12.22 17.06
CA CYS A 48 -1.37 11.31 18.03
C CYS A 48 -0.13 10.62 17.43
N LEU A 49 0.91 11.38 17.11
CA LEU A 49 2.07 10.90 16.37
C LEU A 49 2.78 9.73 17.05
N LEU A 50 2.94 9.77 18.37
CA LEU A 50 3.60 8.68 19.11
C LEU A 50 2.89 7.33 18.88
N LEU A 51 1.55 7.31 18.96
CA LEU A 51 0.75 6.10 18.72
C LEU A 51 0.76 5.69 17.24
N ALA A 52 0.78 6.65 16.33
CA ALA A 52 0.93 6.38 14.89
C ALA A 52 2.25 5.67 14.59
N TYR A 53 3.36 6.17 15.14
CA TYR A 53 4.67 5.54 14.96
C TYR A 53 4.81 4.23 15.74
N ALA A 54 4.17 4.07 16.88
CA ALA A 54 4.15 2.80 17.60
C ALA A 54 3.43 1.70 16.80
N THR A 55 2.27 2.00 16.20
CA THR A 55 1.55 1.06 15.32
C THR A 55 2.31 0.78 14.02
N HIS A 56 2.98 1.78 13.44
CA HIS A 56 3.89 1.59 12.32
C HIS A 56 5.03 0.61 12.67
N ARG A 57 5.69 0.80 13.81
CA ARG A 57 6.74 -0.11 14.30
C ARG A 57 6.23 -1.52 14.55
N ALA A 58 5.02 -1.67 15.08
CA ALA A 58 4.41 -2.98 15.25
C ALA A 58 4.23 -3.69 13.88
N ASN A 59 3.75 -2.97 12.85
CA ASN A 59 3.59 -3.51 11.52
C ASN A 59 4.93 -3.94 10.89
N LEU A 60 5.96 -3.11 11.08
CA LEU A 60 7.32 -3.42 10.63
C LEU A 60 7.91 -4.66 11.34
N ILE A 61 7.77 -4.76 12.66
CA ILE A 61 8.33 -5.88 13.45
C ILE A 61 7.62 -7.19 13.18
N PHE A 62 6.26 -7.19 13.15
CA PHE A 62 5.49 -8.43 13.04
C PHE A 62 5.27 -8.90 11.60
N TYR A 63 5.26 -7.98 10.63
CA TYR A 63 4.88 -8.28 9.25
C TYR A 63 5.91 -7.83 8.21
N GLY A 64 6.99 -7.17 8.60
CA GLY A 64 8.02 -6.68 7.67
C GLY A 64 7.49 -5.61 6.69
N ILE A 65 6.46 -4.84 7.10
CA ILE A 65 5.83 -3.81 6.28
C ILE A 65 6.20 -2.42 6.80
N ASP A 66 6.83 -1.64 5.94
CA ASP A 66 7.16 -0.24 6.17
C ASP A 66 6.22 0.69 5.37
N ILE A 67 5.03 0.95 5.89
CA ILE A 67 4.15 2.01 5.37
C ILE A 67 4.31 3.24 6.24
N VAL A 68 5.12 4.19 5.77
CA VAL A 68 5.47 5.40 6.53
C VAL A 68 4.20 6.21 6.87
N PRO A 69 4.04 6.69 8.13
CA PRO A 69 2.93 7.57 8.49
C PRO A 69 2.84 8.80 7.58
N GLY A 70 1.63 9.07 7.07
CA GLY A 70 1.38 10.09 6.04
C GLY A 70 1.05 9.53 4.66
N ALA A 71 1.42 8.28 4.35
CA ALA A 71 0.96 7.58 3.15
C ALA A 71 -0.58 7.51 3.12
N GLN A 72 -1.17 7.79 1.96
CA GLN A 72 -2.62 7.80 1.79
C GLN A 72 -3.05 6.67 0.85
N ILE A 73 -3.73 5.67 1.39
CA ILE A 73 -4.23 4.54 0.62
C ILE A 73 -5.75 4.46 0.76
N GLY A 74 -6.43 4.49 -0.38
CA GLY A 74 -7.89 4.37 -0.47
C GLY A 74 -8.43 3.06 0.10
N PRO A 75 -9.75 2.91 0.17
CA PRO A 75 -10.39 1.68 0.65
C PRO A 75 -10.20 0.51 -0.30
N GLY A 76 -10.28 -0.71 0.20
CA GLY A 76 -10.08 -1.92 -0.59
C GLY A 76 -8.60 -2.30 -0.75
N LEU A 77 -7.75 -1.90 0.19
CA LEU A 77 -6.36 -2.35 0.21
C LEU A 77 -6.29 -3.86 0.46
N ARG A 78 -5.56 -4.55 -0.40
CA ARG A 78 -5.25 -5.98 -0.27
C ARG A 78 -3.74 -6.20 -0.31
N ILE A 79 -3.20 -6.75 0.78
CA ILE A 79 -1.82 -7.20 0.90
C ILE A 79 -1.84 -8.72 0.86
N GLU A 80 -1.27 -9.34 -0.19
CA GLU A 80 -1.29 -10.81 -0.32
C GLU A 80 -0.27 -11.46 0.59
N HIS A 81 0.97 -11.07 0.48
CA HIS A 81 2.08 -11.60 1.28
C HIS A 81 2.81 -10.43 1.92
N PRO A 82 2.51 -10.10 3.19
CA PRO A 82 3.27 -9.07 3.87
C PRO A 82 4.70 -9.55 4.02
N ASN A 83 5.62 -8.77 3.63
CA ASN A 83 7.06 -8.85 3.91
C ASN A 83 7.81 -7.99 2.89
N GLY A 84 8.73 -7.17 3.37
CA GLY A 84 9.57 -6.33 2.52
C GLY A 84 8.82 -5.25 1.72
N ILE A 85 7.55 -4.97 2.05
CA ILE A 85 6.80 -3.88 1.42
C ILE A 85 7.24 -2.56 2.02
N VAL A 86 7.61 -1.60 1.16
CA VAL A 86 7.99 -0.24 1.55
C VAL A 86 7.12 0.77 0.82
N ILE A 87 6.40 1.61 1.55
CA ILE A 87 5.57 2.68 0.99
C ILE A 87 5.92 4.01 1.67
N GLY A 88 6.48 4.94 0.89
CA GLY A 88 6.89 6.25 1.37
C GLY A 88 5.72 7.11 1.87
N GLY A 89 5.99 8.00 2.83
CA GLY A 89 4.95 8.75 3.55
C GLY A 89 4.12 9.74 2.71
N LYS A 90 4.55 10.06 1.49
CA LYS A 90 3.80 10.93 0.58
C LYS A 90 3.17 10.20 -0.61
N VAL A 91 3.30 8.89 -0.67
CA VAL A 91 2.64 8.05 -1.68
C VAL A 91 1.12 8.17 -1.54
N ARG A 92 0.44 8.31 -2.68
CA ARG A 92 -1.02 8.36 -2.77
C ARG A 92 -1.50 7.19 -3.61
N ILE A 93 -2.46 6.45 -3.08
CA ILE A 93 -2.98 5.24 -3.71
C ILE A 93 -4.51 5.31 -3.70
N GLY A 94 -5.13 5.01 -4.81
CA GLY A 94 -6.59 4.95 -4.97
C GLY A 94 -7.23 3.74 -4.30
N LYS A 95 -8.39 3.35 -4.80
CA LYS A 95 -9.21 2.26 -4.25
C LYS A 95 -8.79 0.91 -4.82
N ASN A 96 -9.14 -0.18 -4.09
CA ASN A 96 -8.99 -1.57 -4.53
C ASN A 96 -7.56 -1.95 -4.93
N PHE A 97 -6.58 -1.34 -4.31
CA PHE A 97 -5.19 -1.60 -4.57
C PHE A 97 -4.76 -2.98 -4.07
N THR A 98 -4.04 -3.72 -4.90
CA THR A 98 -3.45 -5.02 -4.52
C THR A 98 -1.92 -4.94 -4.62
N ILE A 99 -1.24 -5.34 -3.57
CA ILE A 99 0.22 -5.32 -3.48
C ILE A 99 0.75 -6.66 -2.96
N LEU A 100 1.83 -7.13 -3.56
CA LEU A 100 2.52 -8.34 -3.16
C LEU A 100 3.81 -8.01 -2.40
N GLN A 101 4.50 -9.04 -1.92
CA GLN A 101 5.74 -8.91 -1.14
C GLN A 101 6.87 -8.18 -1.91
N ASN A 102 7.78 -7.56 -1.15
CA ASN A 102 8.99 -6.90 -1.63
C ASN A 102 8.72 -5.79 -2.68
N VAL A 103 7.57 -5.12 -2.57
CA VAL A 103 7.26 -3.98 -3.43
C VAL A 103 7.72 -2.68 -2.77
N THR A 104 8.37 -1.82 -3.52
CA THR A 104 8.80 -0.49 -3.07
C THR A 104 8.08 0.60 -3.85
N LEU A 105 7.41 1.50 -3.14
CA LEU A 105 6.81 2.73 -3.68
C LEU A 105 7.47 3.93 -3.00
N GLY A 106 8.33 4.65 -3.71
CA GLY A 106 9.13 5.70 -3.09
C GLY A 106 9.75 6.70 -4.05
N THR A 107 10.68 7.48 -3.53
CA THR A 107 11.44 8.47 -4.30
C THR A 107 12.56 7.81 -5.10
N ARG A 108 12.96 8.45 -6.21
CA ARG A 108 14.12 8.05 -6.98
C ARG A 108 15.42 8.58 -6.37
N HIS A 109 15.38 9.77 -5.80
CA HIS A 109 16.54 10.43 -5.21
C HIS A 109 16.18 10.90 -3.80
N VAL A 110 17.06 10.64 -2.83
CA VAL A 110 16.83 10.96 -1.41
C VAL A 110 17.15 12.44 -1.11
N ASP A 111 18.05 13.05 -1.87
CA ASP A 111 18.61 14.38 -1.59
C ASP A 111 18.17 15.44 -2.62
N SER A 112 16.93 15.40 -3.11
CA SER A 112 16.50 16.41 -4.09
C SER A 112 15.79 17.59 -3.44
N ALA A 113 15.98 18.79 -4.01
CA ALA A 113 15.31 20.01 -3.58
C ALA A 113 13.75 19.91 -3.70
N ASN A 114 13.25 19.02 -4.55
CA ASN A 114 11.82 18.77 -4.80
C ASN A 114 11.39 17.41 -4.25
N TYR A 115 11.82 17.06 -3.04
CA TYR A 115 11.53 15.77 -2.41
C TYR A 115 10.03 15.45 -2.39
N ASP A 116 9.18 16.46 -2.25
CA ASP A 116 7.74 16.28 -2.08
C ASP A 116 7.01 15.84 -3.36
N ASP A 117 7.51 16.20 -4.53
CA ASP A 117 6.91 15.87 -5.84
C ASP A 117 7.42 14.54 -6.41
N GLN A 118 8.28 13.83 -5.66
CA GLN A 118 8.95 12.63 -6.12
C GLN A 118 8.35 11.31 -5.64
N PHE A 119 7.13 11.36 -5.14
CA PHE A 119 6.44 10.14 -4.71
C PHE A 119 5.42 9.68 -5.76
N PRO A 120 5.32 8.37 -5.99
CA PRO A 120 4.36 7.85 -6.96
C PRO A 120 2.92 8.08 -6.56
N MET A 121 2.08 8.29 -7.56
CA MET A 121 0.64 8.32 -7.45
C MET A 121 0.05 7.11 -8.16
N ILE A 122 -0.70 6.29 -7.45
CA ILE A 122 -1.28 5.05 -7.94
C ILE A 122 -2.80 5.21 -8.01
N GLY A 123 -3.39 4.90 -9.14
CA GLY A 123 -4.83 4.98 -9.37
C GLY A 123 -5.63 3.86 -8.71
N ASP A 124 -6.91 3.76 -9.11
CA ASP A 124 -7.84 2.75 -8.63
C ASP A 124 -7.62 1.40 -9.34
N ASP A 125 -7.93 0.29 -8.65
CA ASP A 125 -7.90 -1.08 -9.20
C ASP A 125 -6.51 -1.50 -9.75
N VAL A 126 -5.43 -0.94 -9.24
CA VAL A 126 -4.06 -1.27 -9.64
C VAL A 126 -3.54 -2.47 -8.87
N ILE A 127 -2.79 -3.32 -9.57
CA ILE A 127 -2.10 -4.48 -9.00
C ILE A 127 -0.60 -4.32 -9.21
N ILE A 128 0.18 -4.49 -8.15
CA ILE A 128 1.66 -4.49 -8.23
C ILE A 128 2.19 -5.85 -7.76
N GLY A 129 2.82 -6.54 -8.70
CA GLY A 129 3.44 -7.85 -8.51
C GLY A 129 4.69 -7.78 -7.64
N CYS A 130 5.08 -8.93 -7.10
CA CYS A 130 6.17 -9.06 -6.15
C CYS A 130 7.53 -8.57 -6.70
N ASN A 131 8.39 -8.11 -5.81
CA ASN A 131 9.74 -7.63 -6.12
C ASN A 131 9.78 -6.46 -7.13
N SER A 132 8.71 -5.68 -7.22
CA SER A 132 8.64 -4.55 -8.13
C SER A 132 8.89 -3.23 -7.41
N SER A 133 9.41 -2.25 -8.14
CA SER A 133 9.63 -0.90 -7.61
C SER A 133 8.99 0.14 -8.51
N VAL A 134 8.25 1.08 -7.92
CA VAL A 134 7.73 2.28 -8.60
C VAL A 134 8.37 3.47 -7.93
N LEU A 135 9.25 4.17 -8.65
CA LEU A 135 10.12 5.18 -8.06
C LEU A 135 10.00 6.53 -8.78
N GLY A 136 9.91 7.57 -7.97
CA GLY A 136 9.79 8.96 -8.45
C GLY A 136 8.35 9.42 -8.56
N GLY A 137 8.13 10.65 -9.04
CA GLY A 137 6.81 11.25 -9.27
C GLY A 137 6.05 10.63 -10.44
N VAL A 138 5.89 9.31 -10.41
CA VAL A 138 5.28 8.51 -11.47
C VAL A 138 3.78 8.36 -11.22
N LEU A 139 2.98 8.53 -12.28
CA LEU A 139 1.54 8.27 -12.26
C LEU A 139 1.25 6.88 -12.84
N VAL A 140 0.80 5.95 -12.01
CA VAL A 140 0.24 4.66 -12.47
C VAL A 140 -1.27 4.79 -12.53
N LYS A 141 -1.83 4.89 -13.76
CA LYS A 141 -3.27 5.11 -13.96
C LYS A 141 -4.10 3.87 -13.61
N ASN A 142 -5.42 4.07 -13.53
CA ASN A 142 -6.37 3.05 -13.07
C ASN A 142 -6.27 1.73 -13.84
N LYS A 143 -6.61 0.62 -13.16
CA LYS A 143 -6.70 -0.74 -13.73
C LYS A 143 -5.41 -1.26 -14.36
N SER A 144 -4.28 -0.63 -14.05
CA SER A 144 -2.97 -1.07 -14.55
C SER A 144 -2.44 -2.25 -13.73
N VAL A 145 -1.61 -3.06 -14.36
CA VAL A 145 -0.94 -4.19 -13.72
C VAL A 145 0.57 -4.04 -13.91
N ILE A 146 1.29 -3.93 -12.81
CA ILE A 146 2.73 -4.00 -12.80
C ILE A 146 3.11 -5.46 -12.49
N GLY A 147 3.73 -6.12 -13.44
CA GLY A 147 4.17 -7.50 -13.30
C GLY A 147 5.31 -7.64 -12.28
N ALA A 148 5.53 -8.86 -11.81
CA ALA A 148 6.61 -9.14 -10.87
C ALA A 148 7.99 -8.73 -11.44
N HIS A 149 8.92 -8.34 -10.54
CA HIS A 149 10.29 -7.92 -10.90
C HIS A 149 10.35 -6.73 -11.88
N SER A 150 9.38 -5.82 -11.83
CA SER A 150 9.35 -4.64 -12.67
C SER A 150 9.95 -3.43 -11.96
N LEU A 151 10.66 -2.58 -12.73
CA LEU A 151 11.12 -1.27 -12.31
C LEU A 151 10.40 -0.20 -13.15
N VAL A 152 9.53 0.58 -12.51
CA VAL A 152 8.72 1.62 -13.15
C VAL A 152 9.29 2.99 -12.80
N LEU A 153 9.73 3.72 -13.82
CA LEU A 153 10.38 5.02 -13.72
C LEU A 153 9.68 6.12 -14.54
N LYS A 154 8.61 5.80 -15.26
CA LYS A 154 7.75 6.73 -15.99
C LYS A 154 6.27 6.35 -15.85
N ASP A 155 5.39 7.22 -16.29
CA ASP A 155 3.94 7.04 -16.19
C ASP A 155 3.46 5.77 -16.91
N VAL A 156 2.42 5.15 -16.32
CA VAL A 156 1.77 3.95 -16.83
C VAL A 156 0.33 4.29 -17.21
N GLU A 157 -0.02 4.01 -18.46
CA GLU A 157 -1.35 4.29 -18.99
C GLU A 157 -2.42 3.38 -18.40
N GLU A 158 -3.68 3.86 -18.40
CA GLU A 158 -4.82 3.12 -17.86
C GLU A 158 -4.97 1.74 -18.52
N GLY A 159 -5.20 0.72 -17.69
CA GLY A 159 -5.40 -0.66 -18.13
C GLY A 159 -4.14 -1.35 -18.68
N SER A 160 -2.99 -0.67 -18.67
CA SER A 160 -1.74 -1.22 -19.21
C SER A 160 -1.17 -2.32 -18.31
N LYS A 161 -0.46 -3.25 -18.95
CA LYS A 161 0.36 -4.26 -18.26
C LYS A 161 1.83 -3.99 -18.54
N VAL A 162 2.59 -3.74 -17.48
CA VAL A 162 4.02 -3.42 -17.55
C VAL A 162 4.83 -4.55 -16.96
N PHE A 163 5.89 -4.96 -17.65
CA PHE A 163 6.81 -5.99 -17.20
C PHE A 163 8.26 -5.54 -17.39
N GLY A 164 9.12 -5.86 -16.43
CA GLY A 164 10.53 -5.53 -16.48
C GLY A 164 10.83 -4.04 -16.32
N LEU A 165 11.72 -3.47 -17.10
CA LEU A 165 12.12 -2.07 -17.01
C LEU A 165 11.23 -1.17 -17.86
N HIS A 166 10.51 -0.26 -17.18
CA HIS A 166 9.65 0.77 -17.79
C HIS A 166 10.22 2.16 -17.49
N LYS A 167 10.95 2.70 -18.45
CA LYS A 167 11.66 4.00 -18.38
C LYS A 167 11.45 4.85 -19.63
#